data_92d9b018721be7e0a0a9ea00c80ef4c8
#
_entry.id   92d9b018721be7e0a0a9ea00c80ef4c8
#
_cell.length_a   1.000
_cell.length_b   1.000
_cell.length_c   1.000
_cell.angle_alpha   90.00
_cell.angle_beta   90.00
_cell.angle_gamma   90.00
#
_symmetry.space_group_name_H-M   'P 1'
#
loop_
_entity.id
_entity.type
_entity.pdbx_description
1 polymer ?
#
loop_
_entity_poly.entity_id
_entity_poly.type
_entity_poly.pdbx_seq_one_letter_code
_entity_poly.pdbx_strand_id
1 'polypeptide(L)'
;MTVPMQERSLRIGEVAEQVGVTTRTIRYYEELGLLGGDAGRTKGAHRVYGSADVIRLQGLIRLRDLLGLSLDELVEIAEAEEARAALREEWANDPTDDERARIVAAAIPLVERQLELVRARQQTLADFAAELSEKLASLRLRSSAQ
;
A
#
# COMPACT_ATOMS: atom_id res chain seq x y z
N MET A 1 -7.20 -26.46 -25.58
CA MET A 1 -8.27 -25.58 -25.11
C MET A 1 -7.95 -25.14 -23.71
N THR A 2 -7.49 -23.92 -23.54
CA THR A 2 -7.31 -23.31 -22.23
C THR A 2 -8.70 -22.89 -21.74
N VAL A 3 -9.23 -23.62 -20.76
CA VAL A 3 -10.40 -23.17 -20.03
C VAL A 3 -10.02 -21.85 -19.38
N PRO A 4 -10.73 -20.72 -19.62
CA PRO A 4 -10.44 -19.52 -18.86
C PRO A 4 -10.64 -19.87 -17.39
N MET A 5 -9.61 -19.65 -16.57
CA MET A 5 -9.77 -19.70 -15.13
C MET A 5 -10.86 -18.70 -14.81
N GLN A 6 -12.06 -19.19 -14.55
CA GLN A 6 -13.11 -18.39 -13.99
C GLN A 6 -12.53 -17.75 -12.73
N GLU A 7 -12.40 -16.44 -12.72
CA GLU A 7 -12.03 -15.72 -11.53
C GLU A 7 -12.94 -16.16 -10.41
N ARG A 8 -12.38 -16.93 -9.48
CA ARG A 8 -13.14 -17.46 -8.37
C ARG A 8 -13.55 -16.29 -7.47
N SER A 9 -14.83 -16.04 -7.42
CA SER A 9 -15.40 -15.04 -6.53
C SER A 9 -15.28 -15.50 -5.08
N LEU A 10 -14.63 -14.70 -4.25
CA LEU A 10 -14.42 -14.99 -2.83
C LEU A 10 -15.36 -14.16 -1.96
N ARG A 11 -15.78 -14.74 -0.85
CA ARG A 11 -16.50 -14.00 0.21
C ARG A 11 -15.50 -13.34 1.15
N ILE A 12 -15.95 -12.34 1.89
CA ILE A 12 -15.09 -11.56 2.81
C ILE A 12 -14.33 -12.45 3.81
N GLY A 13 -14.95 -13.49 4.34
CA GLY A 13 -14.31 -14.43 5.27
C GLY A 13 -13.18 -15.22 4.64
N GLU A 14 -13.34 -15.63 3.38
CA GLU A 14 -12.32 -16.34 2.61
C GLU A 14 -11.13 -15.42 2.29
N VAL A 15 -11.41 -14.16 1.94
CA VAL A 15 -10.36 -13.14 1.70
C VAL A 15 -9.59 -12.86 2.99
N ALA A 16 -10.29 -12.68 4.10
CA ALA A 16 -9.69 -12.42 5.41
C ALA A 16 -8.72 -13.54 5.81
N GLU A 17 -9.13 -14.79 5.64
CA GLU A 17 -8.31 -15.96 5.91
C GLU A 17 -7.09 -16.02 4.99
N GLN A 18 -7.28 -15.80 3.70
CA GLN A 18 -6.22 -15.86 2.70
C GLN A 18 -5.17 -14.76 2.90
N VAL A 19 -5.58 -13.58 3.29
CA VAL A 19 -4.70 -12.40 3.46
C VAL A 19 -4.15 -12.30 4.89
N GLY A 20 -4.77 -12.97 5.86
CA GLY A 20 -4.32 -12.97 7.25
C GLY A 20 -4.76 -11.76 8.06
N VAL A 21 -5.92 -11.22 7.77
CA VAL A 21 -6.54 -10.11 8.50
C VAL A 21 -7.97 -10.47 8.91
N THR A 22 -8.59 -9.63 9.73
CA THR A 22 -9.99 -9.82 10.12
C THR A 22 -10.94 -9.25 9.06
N THR A 23 -12.16 -9.75 9.02
CA THR A 23 -13.22 -9.19 8.18
C THR A 23 -13.51 -7.72 8.52
N ARG A 24 -13.37 -7.36 9.78
CA ARG A 24 -13.47 -5.97 10.25
C ARG A 24 -12.43 -5.06 9.60
N THR A 25 -11.19 -5.52 9.50
CA THR A 25 -10.10 -4.78 8.83
C THR A 25 -10.45 -4.55 7.37
N ILE A 26 -10.95 -5.56 6.66
CA ILE A 26 -11.34 -5.45 5.25
C ILE A 26 -12.45 -4.42 5.10
N ARG A 27 -13.49 -4.49 5.91
CA ARG A 27 -14.61 -3.51 5.88
C ARG A 27 -14.13 -2.09 6.16
N TYR A 28 -13.20 -1.93 7.09
CA TYR A 28 -12.63 -0.65 7.42
C TYR A 28 -11.83 -0.06 6.23
N TYR A 29 -11.04 -0.88 5.56
CA TYR A 29 -10.33 -0.47 4.35
C TYR A 29 -11.28 -0.09 3.22
N GLU A 30 -12.40 -0.77 3.10
CA GLU A 30 -13.45 -0.41 2.13
C GLU A 30 -14.08 0.95 2.44
N GLU A 31 -14.40 1.20 3.70
CA GLU A 31 -14.96 2.48 4.15
C GLU A 31 -14.03 3.64 3.86
N LEU A 32 -12.72 3.42 3.91
CA LEU A 32 -11.69 4.40 3.60
C LEU A 32 -11.43 4.56 2.09
N GLY A 33 -12.11 3.77 1.26
CA GLY A 33 -11.92 3.79 -0.19
C GLY A 33 -10.63 3.12 -0.66
N LEU A 34 -9.97 2.34 0.17
CA LEU A 34 -8.71 1.66 -0.15
C LEU A 34 -8.89 0.45 -1.06
N LEU A 35 -10.05 -0.19 -1.00
CA LEU A 35 -10.40 -1.33 -1.82
C LEU A 35 -11.42 -0.90 -2.86
N GLY A 36 -10.95 -0.52 -4.02
CA GLY A 36 -11.64 -0.16 -5.22
C GLY A 36 -13.14 0.11 -5.12
N GLY A 37 -13.51 1.35 -5.06
CA GLY A 37 -14.89 1.74 -5.14
C GLY A 37 -15.42 1.58 -6.56
N ASP A 38 -16.03 0.46 -6.86
CA ASP A 38 -17.02 0.49 -7.92
C ASP A 38 -18.20 1.29 -7.42
N ALA A 39 -18.48 2.37 -8.11
CA ALA A 39 -19.58 3.30 -7.84
C ALA A 39 -21.00 2.66 -7.88
N GLY A 40 -21.10 1.35 -7.97
CA GLY A 40 -22.35 0.59 -8.02
C GLY A 40 -22.54 -0.40 -6.87
N ARG A 41 -21.67 -0.40 -5.88
CA ARG A 41 -21.80 -1.35 -4.76
C ARG A 41 -22.67 -0.77 -3.66
N THR A 42 -23.86 -1.30 -3.52
CA THR A 42 -24.80 -0.95 -2.45
C THR A 42 -24.26 -1.39 -1.10
N LYS A 43 -24.26 -0.48 -0.12
CA LYS A 43 -24.04 -0.80 1.29
C LYS A 43 -24.99 -1.93 1.70
N GLY A 44 -24.45 -3.03 2.23
CA GLY A 44 -25.23 -4.14 2.77
C GLY A 44 -25.46 -5.33 1.83
N ALA A 45 -25.03 -5.25 0.57
CA ALA A 45 -24.98 -6.42 -0.31
C ALA A 45 -23.81 -7.32 0.09
N HIS A 46 -23.98 -8.64 0.00
CA HIS A 46 -22.87 -9.59 0.14
C HIS A 46 -21.85 -9.32 -0.96
N ARG A 47 -20.80 -8.63 -0.58
CA ARG A 47 -19.74 -8.28 -1.52
C ARG A 47 -18.97 -9.52 -1.90
N VAL A 48 -18.71 -9.63 -3.17
CA VAL A 48 -17.88 -10.66 -3.77
C VAL A 48 -16.53 -10.04 -4.14
N TYR A 49 -15.45 -10.70 -3.81
CA TYR A 49 -14.10 -10.24 -4.05
C TYR A 49 -13.45 -11.05 -5.17
N GLY A 50 -12.81 -10.36 -6.10
CA GLY A 50 -12.03 -10.98 -7.15
C GLY A 50 -10.55 -11.05 -6.81
N SER A 51 -9.76 -11.66 -7.68
CA SER A 51 -8.31 -11.75 -7.55
C SER A 51 -7.63 -10.37 -7.46
N ALA A 52 -8.13 -9.38 -8.17
CA ALA A 52 -7.62 -8.01 -8.12
C ALA A 52 -7.77 -7.39 -6.73
N ASP A 53 -8.89 -7.62 -6.06
CA ASP A 53 -9.13 -7.15 -4.69
C ASP A 53 -8.15 -7.80 -3.70
N VAL A 54 -7.92 -9.10 -3.84
CA VAL A 54 -6.97 -9.84 -2.99
C VAL A 54 -5.55 -9.31 -3.17
N ILE A 55 -5.10 -9.14 -4.41
CA ILE A 55 -3.76 -8.61 -4.73
C ILE A 55 -3.60 -7.21 -4.16
N ARG A 56 -4.60 -6.34 -4.34
CA ARG A 56 -4.58 -4.97 -3.81
C ARG A 56 -4.51 -4.96 -2.29
N LEU A 57 -5.31 -5.77 -1.62
CA LEU A 57 -5.32 -5.88 -0.16
C LEU A 57 -3.99 -6.42 0.38
N GLN A 58 -3.43 -7.45 -0.25
CA GLN A 58 -2.11 -7.98 0.11
C GLN A 58 -1.02 -6.91 -0.04
N GLY A 59 -1.06 -6.13 -1.12
CA GLY A 59 -0.13 -5.04 -1.36
C GLY A 59 -0.21 -3.95 -0.29
N LEU A 60 -1.41 -3.55 0.09
CA LEU A 60 -1.65 -2.54 1.13
C LEU A 60 -1.16 -3.00 2.51
N ILE A 61 -1.46 -4.25 2.87
CA ILE A 61 -1.03 -4.84 4.14
C ILE A 61 0.49 -4.97 4.18
N ARG A 62 1.10 -5.40 3.09
CA ARG A 62 2.56 -5.48 2.98
C ARG A 62 3.23 -4.12 3.18
N LEU A 63 2.72 -3.08 2.54
CA LEU A 63 3.25 -1.71 2.71
C LEU A 63 3.08 -1.22 4.14
N ARG A 64 1.91 -1.46 4.73
CA ARG A 64 1.65 -1.11 6.13
C ARG A 64 2.67 -1.77 7.07
N ASP A 65 2.87 -3.06 6.94
CA ASP A 65 3.75 -3.83 7.82
C ASP A 65 5.23 -3.52 7.58
N LEU A 66 5.62 -3.41 6.30
CA LEU A 66 7.01 -3.12 5.92
C LEU A 66 7.45 -1.73 6.37
N LEU A 67 6.61 -0.73 6.22
CA LEU A 67 6.94 0.67 6.51
C LEU A 67 6.42 1.14 7.87
N GLY A 68 5.63 0.32 8.57
CA GLY A 68 5.02 0.72 9.83
C GLY A 68 4.08 1.92 9.68
N LEU A 69 3.31 1.94 8.60
CA LEU A 69 2.45 3.06 8.25
C LEU A 69 1.26 3.21 9.19
N SER A 70 0.92 4.45 9.52
CA SER A 70 -0.38 4.78 10.07
C SER A 70 -1.45 4.59 9.00
N LEU A 71 -2.70 4.56 9.42
CA LEU A 71 -3.82 4.40 8.50
C LEU A 71 -3.94 5.57 7.53
N ASP A 72 -3.75 6.80 8.00
CA ASP A 72 -3.77 8.00 7.15
C ASP A 72 -2.66 7.97 6.09
N GLU A 73 -1.47 7.54 6.48
CA GLU A 73 -0.35 7.35 5.57
C GLU A 73 -0.64 6.25 4.53
N LEU A 74 -1.31 5.17 4.94
CA LEU A 74 -1.70 4.10 4.04
C LEU A 74 -2.74 4.57 3.01
N VAL A 75 -3.71 5.37 3.44
CA VAL A 75 -4.69 6.01 2.53
C VAL A 75 -3.98 6.87 1.50
N GLU A 76 -3.05 7.70 1.94
CA GLU A 76 -2.27 8.57 1.05
C GLU A 76 -1.48 7.79 0.00
N ILE A 77 -0.81 6.71 0.41
CA ILE A 77 -0.07 5.84 -0.52
C ILE A 77 -1.02 5.14 -1.49
N ALA A 78 -2.15 4.65 -1.02
CA ALA A 78 -3.13 3.96 -1.86
C ALA A 78 -3.70 4.89 -2.94
N GLU A 79 -4.02 6.12 -2.59
CA GLU A 79 -4.48 7.14 -3.53
C GLU A 79 -3.42 7.46 -4.58
N ALA A 80 -2.17 7.58 -4.18
CA ALA A 80 -1.06 7.83 -5.09
C ALA A 80 -0.83 6.64 -6.05
N GLU A 81 -0.92 5.42 -5.54
CA GLU A 81 -0.81 4.20 -6.37
C GLU A 81 -1.95 4.10 -7.39
N GLU A 82 -3.16 4.42 -7.00
CA GLU A 82 -4.32 4.44 -7.89
C GLU A 82 -4.17 5.49 -9.00
N ALA A 83 -3.72 6.69 -8.64
CA ALA A 83 -3.43 7.76 -9.60
C ALA A 83 -2.33 7.34 -10.58
N ARG A 84 -1.28 6.69 -10.11
CA ARG A 84 -0.20 6.16 -10.95
C ARG A 84 -0.69 5.05 -11.88
N ALA A 85 -1.56 4.19 -11.40
CA ALA A 85 -2.14 3.12 -12.21
C ALA A 85 -2.93 3.69 -13.39
N ALA A 86 -3.73 4.74 -13.15
CA ALA A 86 -4.45 5.46 -14.20
C ALA A 86 -3.50 6.06 -15.24
N LEU A 87 -2.40 6.66 -14.82
CA LEU A 87 -1.38 7.22 -15.72
C LEU A 87 -0.68 6.13 -16.55
N ARG A 88 -0.42 4.96 -15.98
CA ARG A 88 0.14 3.81 -16.71
C ARG A 88 -0.82 3.32 -17.79
N GLU A 89 -2.11 3.32 -17.50
CA GLU A 89 -3.13 2.94 -18.46
C GLU A 89 -3.21 3.92 -19.62
N GLU A 90 -3.17 5.23 -19.35
CA GLU A 90 -3.08 6.26 -20.38
C GLU A 90 -1.83 6.09 -21.26
N TRP A 91 -0.69 5.78 -20.65
CA TRP A 91 0.56 5.53 -21.36
C TRP A 91 0.47 4.32 -22.31
N ALA A 92 -0.26 3.29 -21.91
CA ALA A 92 -0.45 2.08 -22.71
C ALA A 92 -1.34 2.28 -23.94
N ASN A 93 -2.11 3.37 -23.98
CA ASN A 93 -3.05 3.68 -25.07
C ASN A 93 -2.44 4.57 -26.17
N ASP A 94 -1.16 4.40 -26.46
CA ASP A 94 -0.42 5.09 -27.54
C ASP A 94 -0.59 6.62 -27.51
N PRO A 95 -0.14 7.27 -26.43
CA PRO A 95 -0.30 8.72 -26.28
C PRO A 95 0.57 9.50 -27.27
N THR A 96 0.14 10.72 -27.60
CA THR A 96 0.93 11.69 -28.34
C THR A 96 2.13 12.16 -27.47
N ASP A 97 3.10 12.84 -28.09
CA ASP A 97 4.26 13.37 -27.36
C ASP A 97 3.84 14.38 -26.27
N ASP A 98 2.84 15.22 -26.54
CA ASP A 98 2.31 16.18 -25.58
C ASP A 98 1.61 15.45 -24.40
N GLU A 99 0.86 14.41 -24.71
CA GLU A 99 0.20 13.56 -23.69
C GLU A 99 1.25 12.83 -22.82
N ARG A 100 2.31 12.32 -23.44
CA ARG A 100 3.45 11.70 -22.71
C ARG A 100 4.09 12.66 -21.74
N ALA A 101 4.37 13.88 -22.19
CA ALA A 101 4.93 14.92 -21.32
C ALA A 101 4.01 15.23 -20.13
N ARG A 102 2.71 15.33 -20.38
CA ARG A 102 1.70 15.54 -19.32
C ARG A 102 1.66 14.38 -18.34
N ILE A 103 1.67 13.15 -18.83
CA ILE A 103 1.65 11.94 -18.00
C ILE A 103 2.87 11.89 -17.07
N VAL A 104 4.05 12.13 -17.61
CA VAL A 104 5.30 12.16 -16.83
C VAL A 104 5.25 13.26 -15.78
N ALA A 105 4.85 14.46 -16.16
CA ALA A 105 4.71 15.59 -15.23
C ALA A 105 3.73 15.31 -14.10
N ALA A 106 2.64 14.58 -14.38
CA ALA A 106 1.66 14.18 -13.38
C ALA A 106 2.18 13.05 -12.45
N ALA A 107 2.99 12.15 -12.97
CA ALA A 107 3.54 11.02 -12.20
C ALA A 107 4.63 11.43 -11.21
N ILE A 108 5.44 12.41 -11.55
CA ILE A 108 6.59 12.86 -10.72
C ILE A 108 6.17 13.19 -9.28
N PRO A 109 5.21 14.10 -9.02
CA PRO A 109 4.85 14.47 -7.65
C PRO A 109 4.26 13.31 -6.85
N LEU A 110 3.61 12.35 -7.51
CA LEU A 110 3.09 11.16 -6.85
C LEU A 110 4.21 10.28 -6.29
N VAL A 111 5.26 10.07 -7.08
CA VAL A 111 6.43 9.30 -6.66
C VAL A 111 7.26 10.07 -5.63
N GLU A 112 7.43 11.38 -5.81
CA GLU A 112 8.11 12.25 -4.85
C GLU A 112 7.47 12.17 -3.47
N ARG A 113 6.15 12.21 -3.42
CA ARG A 113 5.41 12.12 -2.16
C ARG A 113 5.60 10.78 -1.46
N GLN A 114 5.58 9.68 -2.20
CA GLN A 114 5.87 8.35 -1.66
C GLN A 114 7.32 8.27 -1.15
N LEU A 115 8.25 8.84 -1.89
CA LEU A 115 9.66 8.87 -1.52
C LEU A 115 9.89 9.66 -0.22
N GLU A 116 9.22 10.81 -0.05
CA GLU A 116 9.26 11.59 1.20
C GLU A 116 8.83 10.76 2.40
N LEU A 117 7.76 9.98 2.25
CA LEU A 117 7.24 9.12 3.31
C LEU A 117 8.24 8.03 3.71
N VAL A 118 8.85 7.40 2.73
CA VAL A 118 9.91 6.38 2.95
C VAL A 118 11.13 7.00 3.62
N ARG A 119 11.57 8.17 3.16
CA ARG A 119 12.73 8.87 3.74
C ARG A 119 12.48 9.29 5.19
N ALA A 120 11.28 9.74 5.51
CA ALA A 120 10.90 10.05 6.89
C ALA A 120 11.01 8.82 7.80
N ARG A 121 10.59 7.66 7.30
CA ARG A 121 10.75 6.39 8.03
C ARG A 121 12.22 5.99 8.21
N GLN A 122 13.01 6.14 7.17
CA GLN A 122 14.46 5.90 7.25
C GLN A 122 15.12 6.77 8.31
N GLN A 123 14.73 8.04 8.37
CA GLN A 123 15.27 8.97 9.38
C GLN A 123 14.87 8.57 10.80
N THR A 124 13.62 8.20 11.02
CA THR A 124 13.14 7.71 12.32
C THR A 124 13.92 6.49 12.78
N LEU A 125 14.14 5.53 11.90
CA LEU A 125 14.92 4.32 12.19
C LEU A 125 16.39 4.66 12.45
N ALA A 126 16.98 5.57 11.68
CA ALA A 126 18.36 6.01 11.86
C ALA A 126 18.56 6.70 13.23
N ASP A 127 17.63 7.54 13.64
CA ASP A 127 17.66 8.21 14.94
C ASP A 127 17.59 7.20 16.09
N PHE A 128 16.70 6.23 15.98
CA PHE A 128 16.57 5.16 16.97
C PHE A 128 17.82 4.27 17.03
N ALA A 129 18.38 3.94 15.87
CA ALA A 129 19.64 3.19 15.81
C ALA A 129 20.81 3.94 16.49
N ALA A 130 20.86 5.27 16.32
CA ALA A 130 21.84 6.11 16.99
C ALA A 130 21.69 6.07 18.52
N GLU A 131 20.45 6.16 19.02
CA GLU A 131 20.18 6.03 20.46
C GLU A 131 20.64 4.68 21.03
N LEU A 132 20.35 3.60 20.32
CA LEU A 132 20.78 2.25 20.73
C LEU A 132 22.29 2.10 20.69
N SER A 133 22.95 2.69 19.70
CA SER A 133 24.42 2.68 19.59
C SER A 133 25.08 3.40 20.75
N GLU A 134 24.54 4.53 21.19
CA GLU A 134 25.01 5.27 22.37
C GLU A 134 24.84 4.44 23.65
N LYS A 135 23.69 3.80 23.81
CA LYS A 135 23.44 2.92 24.97
C LYS A 135 24.41 1.74 24.99
N LEU A 136 24.66 1.14 23.84
CA LEU A 136 25.59 0.04 23.71
C LEU A 136 27.02 0.46 24.07
N ALA A 137 27.47 1.61 23.56
CA ALA A 137 28.79 2.16 23.90
C ALA A 137 28.94 2.41 25.42
N SER A 138 27.93 2.99 26.04
CA SER A 138 27.88 3.23 27.48
C SER A 138 27.97 1.92 28.30
N LEU A 139 27.26 0.89 27.91
CA LEU A 139 27.28 -0.42 28.56
C LEU A 139 28.63 -1.08 28.40
N ARG A 140 29.26 -1.01 27.23
CA ARG A 140 30.59 -1.57 26.99
C ARG A 140 31.67 -0.89 27.86
N LEU A 141 31.58 0.43 28.03
CA LEU A 141 32.48 1.16 28.92
C LEU A 141 32.32 0.71 30.37
N ARG A 142 31.11 0.50 30.85
CA ARG A 142 30.85 0.00 32.21
C ARG A 142 31.34 -1.42 32.37
N SER A 143 31.22 -2.26 31.37
CA SER A 143 31.70 -3.63 31.38
C SER A 143 33.23 -3.72 31.45
N SER A 144 33.94 -2.84 30.77
CA SER A 144 35.40 -2.82 30.77
C SER A 144 36.03 -2.14 32.02
N ALA A 145 35.23 -1.45 32.83
CA ALA A 145 35.69 -0.79 34.06
C ALA A 145 35.64 -1.69 35.30
N GLN A 146 35.24 -2.97 35.19
CA GLN A 146 35.24 -3.93 36.27
C GLN A 146 36.52 -4.77 36.26
#